data_95c7136343fa81f857faca1acbe89149
#
_entry.id   95c7136343fa81f857faca1acbe89149
#
_cell.length_a   1.000
_cell.length_b   1.000
_cell.length_c   1.000
_cell.angle_alpha   90.00
_cell.angle_beta   90.00
_cell.angle_gamma   90.00
#
_symmetry.space_group_name_H-M   'P 1'
#
loop_
_entity.id
_entity.type
_entity.pdbx_description
1 polymer ?
#
loop_
_entity_poly.entity_id
_entity_poly.type
_entity_poly.pdbx_seq_one_letter_code
_entity_poly.pdbx_strand_id
1 'polypeptide(L)'
;MPMARNSRAPGAAACGYATSTGQALPDPLEIGLLKQGELLDRAIAALSPSTPRSELYALTLAGDGKQSVFLREADYVADLLSERFAAHGRITLANHRDHLADRPLATRENLRRAVQAIADRSGPEDLVFIYLTSHGSRSHELNLDQPRLQLADLPAEDLAKLLEPLAERHKVVVISACYSGGFIPALKDDKTLLMTAARADRVSFGCSEEADFTYFGRALFAEALQQTGDLQQAFELASQAVAEREQADGFEPSEPQIWAPAAVLEHWNALRQADSEAP
;
A
#
# COMPACT_ATOMS: atom_id res chain seq x y z
N MET A 1 17.68 -83.75 -3.67
CA MET A 1 17.39 -82.76 -2.60
C MET A 1 17.33 -81.37 -3.19
N PRO A 2 16.17 -80.71 -3.29
CA PRO A 2 16.09 -79.33 -3.75
C PRO A 2 16.01 -78.40 -2.53
N MET A 3 16.81 -77.31 -2.62
CA MET A 3 16.83 -76.20 -1.66
C MET A 3 15.57 -75.36 -1.78
N ALA A 4 14.91 -75.14 -0.64
CA ALA A 4 13.80 -74.18 -0.54
C ALA A 4 14.32 -72.73 -0.62
N ARG A 5 13.77 -71.95 -1.54
CA ARG A 5 13.93 -70.49 -1.58
C ARG A 5 12.89 -69.84 -0.68
N ASN A 6 13.38 -69.16 0.35
CA ASN A 6 12.57 -68.33 1.23
C ASN A 6 12.38 -66.93 0.56
N SER A 7 11.22 -66.67 0.00
CA SER A 7 10.84 -65.35 -0.50
C SER A 7 10.21 -64.54 0.67
N ARG A 8 10.99 -63.61 1.23
CA ARG A 8 10.44 -62.56 2.10
C ARG A 8 9.80 -61.50 1.23
N ALA A 9 8.51 -61.25 1.45
CA ALA A 9 7.79 -60.09 0.88
C ALA A 9 8.32 -58.78 1.51
N PRO A 10 8.41 -57.68 0.78
CA PRO A 10 8.79 -56.39 1.34
C PRO A 10 7.67 -55.88 2.24
N GLY A 11 8.00 -55.60 3.51
CA GLY A 11 7.09 -55.00 4.48
C GLY A 11 6.58 -53.66 4.00
N ALA A 12 5.29 -53.51 3.96
CA ALA A 12 4.60 -52.20 3.79
C ALA A 12 5.04 -51.29 4.93
N ALA A 13 5.70 -50.18 4.59
CA ALA A 13 5.95 -49.10 5.53
C ALA A 13 4.61 -48.47 5.90
N ALA A 14 4.18 -48.65 7.12
CA ALA A 14 3.00 -47.99 7.68
C ALA A 14 3.35 -46.48 7.80
N CYS A 15 2.62 -45.64 7.10
CA CYS A 15 2.60 -44.19 7.32
C CYS A 15 1.94 -43.95 8.70
N GLY A 16 2.75 -43.97 9.76
CA GLY A 16 2.28 -43.63 11.11
C GLY A 16 2.34 -42.14 11.33
N TYR A 17 1.20 -41.48 11.41
CA TYR A 17 1.12 -40.16 12.02
C TYR A 17 1.32 -40.33 13.52
N ALA A 18 2.34 -39.69 14.08
CA ALA A 18 2.47 -39.58 15.53
C ALA A 18 1.37 -38.60 15.99
N THR A 19 0.37 -39.14 16.69
CA THR A 19 -0.64 -38.34 17.37
C THR A 19 0.00 -37.70 18.60
N SER A 20 0.40 -36.43 18.48
CA SER A 20 0.70 -35.61 19.65
C SER A 20 -0.64 -35.31 20.36
N THR A 21 -0.83 -35.83 21.54
CA THR A 21 -2.03 -35.63 22.40
C THR A 21 -1.99 -34.27 23.14
N GLY A 22 -1.20 -33.29 22.70
CA GLY A 22 -1.30 -31.92 23.16
C GLY A 22 -2.23 -31.18 22.19
N GLN A 23 -3.29 -30.54 22.68
CA GLN A 23 -4.02 -29.55 21.88
C GLN A 23 -3.01 -28.45 21.44
N ALA A 24 -2.55 -28.54 20.20
CA ALA A 24 -1.77 -27.48 19.64
C ALA A 24 -2.64 -26.20 19.66
N LEU A 25 -2.10 -25.11 20.21
CA LEU A 25 -2.78 -23.81 20.10
C LEU A 25 -2.96 -23.52 18.60
N PRO A 26 -4.10 -22.94 18.21
CA PRO A 26 -4.34 -22.59 16.80
C PRO A 26 -3.20 -21.73 16.26
N ASP A 27 -2.71 -22.06 15.07
CA ASP A 27 -1.67 -21.27 14.42
C ASP A 27 -2.22 -19.85 14.10
N PRO A 28 -1.56 -18.77 14.55
CA PRO A 28 -1.98 -17.40 14.24
C PRO A 28 -2.15 -17.14 12.73
N LEU A 29 -1.37 -17.82 11.88
CA LEU A 29 -1.52 -17.75 10.43
C LEU A 29 -2.87 -18.32 9.97
N GLU A 30 -3.27 -19.51 10.46
CA GLU A 30 -4.55 -20.13 10.11
C GLU A 30 -5.72 -19.24 10.53
N ILE A 31 -5.68 -18.72 11.77
CA ILE A 31 -6.70 -17.79 12.27
C ILE A 31 -6.77 -16.54 11.40
N GLY A 32 -5.63 -15.96 11.08
CA GLY A 32 -5.53 -14.77 10.25
C GLY A 32 -6.12 -14.98 8.84
N LEU A 33 -5.74 -16.09 8.19
CA LEU A 33 -6.25 -16.41 6.84
C LEU A 33 -7.76 -16.62 6.82
N LEU A 34 -8.33 -17.27 7.84
CA LEU A 34 -9.79 -17.46 7.94
C LEU A 34 -10.55 -16.14 8.10
N LYS A 35 -9.93 -15.10 8.67
CA LYS A 35 -10.54 -13.79 8.88
C LYS A 35 -10.41 -12.83 7.69
N GLN A 36 -9.54 -13.10 6.73
CA GLN A 36 -9.20 -12.12 5.69
C GLN A 36 -10.38 -11.63 4.85
N GLY A 37 -11.30 -12.55 4.49
CA GLY A 37 -12.52 -12.18 3.76
C GLY A 37 -13.39 -11.21 4.57
N GLU A 38 -13.64 -11.54 5.85
CA GLU A 38 -14.44 -10.69 6.76
C GLU A 38 -13.79 -9.33 7.02
N LEU A 39 -12.46 -9.29 7.20
CA LEU A 39 -11.73 -8.04 7.43
C LEU A 39 -11.85 -7.07 6.26
N LEU A 40 -11.67 -7.57 5.03
CA LEU A 40 -11.82 -6.76 3.84
C LEU A 40 -13.29 -6.34 3.62
N ASP A 41 -14.24 -7.25 3.78
CA ASP A 41 -15.67 -6.96 3.63
C ASP A 41 -16.13 -5.89 4.63
N ARG A 42 -15.62 -5.92 5.86
CA ARG A 42 -15.89 -4.90 6.88
C ARG A 42 -15.29 -3.54 6.49
N ALA A 43 -14.05 -3.52 5.98
CA ALA A 43 -13.42 -2.27 5.50
C ALA A 43 -14.19 -1.67 4.32
N ILE A 44 -14.65 -2.49 3.37
CA ILE A 44 -15.48 -2.07 2.25
C ILE A 44 -16.85 -1.56 2.72
N ALA A 45 -17.49 -2.25 3.66
CA ALA A 45 -18.80 -1.85 4.20
C ALA A 45 -18.73 -0.52 4.98
N ALA A 46 -17.57 -0.15 5.49
CA ALA A 46 -17.34 1.11 6.19
C ALA A 46 -17.20 2.32 5.24
N LEU A 47 -17.06 2.10 3.92
CA LEU A 47 -17.04 3.19 2.95
C LEU A 47 -18.42 3.83 2.85
N SER A 48 -18.49 5.12 3.12
CA SER A 48 -19.71 5.91 2.87
C SER A 48 -19.95 6.08 1.36
N PRO A 49 -21.20 6.08 0.89
CA PRO A 49 -21.50 6.42 -0.49
C PRO A 49 -21.25 7.91 -0.75
N SER A 50 -20.90 8.27 -1.98
CA SER A 50 -20.75 9.66 -2.42
C SER A 50 -22.06 10.44 -2.21
N THR A 51 -21.91 11.74 -1.97
CA THR A 51 -22.98 12.72 -1.91
C THR A 51 -22.91 13.65 -3.15
N PRO A 52 -23.80 14.61 -3.35
CA PRO A 52 -23.66 15.60 -4.44
C PRO A 52 -22.49 16.60 -4.27
N ARG A 53 -21.67 16.46 -3.21
CA ARG A 53 -20.45 17.26 -3.00
C ARG A 53 -19.25 16.46 -3.47
N SER A 54 -18.17 17.14 -3.85
CA SER A 54 -16.88 16.47 -4.05
C SER A 54 -16.34 15.98 -2.72
N GLU A 55 -15.93 14.73 -2.68
CA GLU A 55 -15.42 14.04 -1.50
C GLU A 55 -14.07 13.39 -1.77
N LEU A 56 -13.29 13.20 -0.70
CA LEU A 56 -12.02 12.50 -0.75
C LEU A 56 -12.21 11.05 -0.28
N TYR A 57 -11.77 10.09 -1.10
CA TYR A 57 -11.62 8.69 -0.70
C TYR A 57 -10.15 8.35 -0.57
N ALA A 58 -9.78 7.57 0.45
CA ALA A 58 -8.41 7.21 0.74
C ALA A 58 -8.18 5.69 0.65
N LEU A 59 -7.09 5.30 -0.01
CA LEU A 59 -6.58 3.93 -0.03
C LEU A 59 -5.10 3.95 0.37
N THR A 60 -4.75 3.29 1.47
CA THR A 60 -3.35 3.14 1.88
C THR A 60 -2.94 1.68 1.84
N LEU A 61 -1.68 1.40 1.46
CA LEU A 61 -1.15 0.06 1.34
C LEU A 61 0.28 -0.01 1.90
N ALA A 62 0.48 -0.89 2.90
CA ALA A 62 1.78 -1.29 3.42
C ALA A 62 2.14 -2.68 2.86
N GLY A 63 3.12 -2.76 1.95
CA GLY A 63 3.38 -3.98 1.18
C GLY A 63 4.27 -5.01 1.88
N ASP A 64 5.27 -4.59 2.68
CA ASP A 64 6.19 -5.50 3.34
C ASP A 64 5.82 -5.72 4.82
N GLY A 65 5.60 -6.99 5.18
CA GLY A 65 5.20 -7.40 6.53
C GLY A 65 6.35 -7.72 7.48
N LYS A 66 7.60 -7.59 7.04
CA LYS A 66 8.78 -7.85 7.85
C LYS A 66 9.26 -6.61 8.60
N GLN A 67 8.96 -5.42 8.06
CA GLN A 67 9.35 -4.14 8.62
C GLN A 67 8.12 -3.31 8.98
N SER A 68 8.03 -2.94 10.26
CA SER A 68 6.86 -2.23 10.80
C SER A 68 6.76 -0.77 10.34
N VAL A 69 7.82 -0.20 9.78
CA VAL A 69 7.84 1.18 9.25
C VAL A 69 6.73 1.40 8.20
N PHE A 70 6.52 0.44 7.30
CA PHE A 70 5.51 0.58 6.25
C PHE A 70 4.08 0.61 6.80
N LEU A 71 3.78 -0.25 7.80
CA LEU A 71 2.47 -0.22 8.45
C LEU A 71 2.26 1.08 9.22
N ARG A 72 3.25 1.52 10.04
CA ARG A 72 3.15 2.77 10.79
C ARG A 72 2.91 3.97 9.87
N GLU A 73 3.64 4.02 8.76
CA GLU A 73 3.52 5.09 7.77
C GLU A 73 2.16 5.05 7.05
N ALA A 74 1.69 3.88 6.61
CA ALA A 74 0.38 3.74 5.97
C ALA A 74 -0.79 4.14 6.90
N ASP A 75 -0.71 3.77 8.19
CA ASP A 75 -1.69 4.16 9.20
C ASP A 75 -1.68 5.68 9.43
N TYR A 76 -0.48 6.26 9.61
CA TYR A 76 -0.34 7.71 9.77
C TYR A 76 -0.94 8.48 8.59
N VAL A 77 -0.67 8.03 7.36
CA VAL A 77 -1.23 8.66 6.16
C VAL A 77 -2.76 8.51 6.09
N ALA A 78 -3.29 7.34 6.45
CA ALA A 78 -4.74 7.12 6.50
C ALA A 78 -5.42 8.04 7.53
N ASP A 79 -4.81 8.22 8.70
CA ASP A 79 -5.31 9.13 9.74
C ASP A 79 -5.18 10.60 9.31
N LEU A 80 -4.05 11.00 8.74
CA LEU A 80 -3.84 12.34 8.19
C LEU A 80 -4.90 12.71 7.14
N LEU A 81 -5.18 11.79 6.21
CA LEU A 81 -6.19 12.02 5.16
C LEU A 81 -7.60 12.15 5.76
N SER A 82 -7.89 11.43 6.84
CA SER A 82 -9.20 11.53 7.52
C SER A 82 -9.31 12.77 8.40
N GLU A 83 -8.29 13.08 9.19
CA GLU A 83 -8.38 14.14 10.22
C GLU A 83 -8.12 15.53 9.64
N ARG A 84 -7.17 15.64 8.70
CA ARG A 84 -6.77 16.93 8.11
C ARG A 84 -7.44 17.23 6.77
N PHE A 85 -7.71 16.21 5.98
CA PHE A 85 -8.25 16.34 4.62
C PHE A 85 -9.67 15.77 4.49
N ALA A 86 -10.32 15.47 5.62
CA ALA A 86 -11.73 15.06 5.72
C ALA A 86 -12.10 13.89 4.78
N ALA A 87 -11.22 12.87 4.65
CA ALA A 87 -11.51 11.73 3.80
C ALA A 87 -12.86 11.07 4.21
N HIS A 88 -13.80 11.05 3.28
CA HIS A 88 -15.17 10.57 3.45
C HIS A 88 -15.24 9.04 3.64
N GLY A 89 -14.27 8.32 3.07
CA GLY A 89 -14.10 6.88 3.24
C GLY A 89 -12.65 6.47 3.09
N ARG A 90 -12.23 5.44 3.84
CA ARG A 90 -10.85 4.93 3.76
C ARG A 90 -10.78 3.42 3.82
N ILE A 91 -9.80 2.85 3.11
CA ILE A 91 -9.39 1.45 3.23
C ILE A 91 -7.88 1.42 3.44
N THR A 92 -7.41 0.67 4.44
CA THR A 92 -5.99 0.36 4.64
C THR A 92 -5.76 -1.12 4.44
N LEU A 93 -4.88 -1.47 3.50
CA LEU A 93 -4.39 -2.83 3.27
C LEU A 93 -2.97 -2.93 3.83
N ALA A 94 -2.69 -3.93 4.64
CA ALA A 94 -1.38 -4.04 5.26
C ALA A 94 -0.89 -5.48 5.39
N ASN A 95 0.35 -5.69 5.00
CA ASN A 95 1.12 -6.86 5.39
C ASN A 95 1.91 -6.52 6.65
N HIS A 96 1.78 -7.35 7.68
CA HIS A 96 2.55 -7.22 8.90
C HIS A 96 2.53 -8.53 9.68
N ARG A 97 3.68 -8.93 10.24
CA ARG A 97 3.83 -10.23 10.95
C ARG A 97 2.84 -10.41 12.11
N ASP A 98 2.46 -9.32 12.79
CA ASP A 98 1.61 -9.38 13.99
C ASP A 98 0.14 -8.99 13.73
N HIS A 99 -0.21 -8.53 12.51
CA HIS A 99 -1.52 -7.96 12.18
C HIS A 99 -2.33 -8.76 11.15
N LEU A 100 -2.00 -10.04 10.94
CA LEU A 100 -2.71 -10.88 9.98
C LEU A 100 -4.18 -11.14 10.36
N ALA A 101 -4.51 -11.09 11.66
CA ALA A 101 -5.84 -11.43 12.17
C ALA A 101 -6.78 -10.24 12.39
N ASP A 102 -6.32 -9.01 12.16
CA ASP A 102 -7.06 -7.78 12.45
C ASP A 102 -7.01 -6.73 11.30
N ARG A 103 -6.22 -6.98 10.26
CA ARG A 103 -6.10 -6.11 9.09
C ARG A 103 -6.27 -6.88 7.77
N PRO A 104 -6.91 -6.28 6.75
CA PRO A 104 -6.93 -6.87 5.41
C PRO A 104 -5.52 -6.86 4.81
N LEU A 105 -5.07 -7.99 4.27
CA LEU A 105 -3.76 -8.13 3.65
C LEU A 105 -3.60 -7.23 2.42
N ALA A 106 -2.38 -6.72 2.23
CA ALA A 106 -1.93 -6.08 1.00
C ALA A 106 -1.58 -7.17 -0.03
N THR A 107 -2.59 -7.63 -0.76
CA THR A 107 -2.46 -8.54 -1.90
C THR A 107 -3.02 -7.88 -3.16
N ARG A 108 -2.62 -8.33 -4.35
CA ARG A 108 -3.19 -7.82 -5.61
C ARG A 108 -4.72 -7.95 -5.65
N GLU A 109 -5.27 -9.06 -5.17
CA GLU A 109 -6.72 -9.29 -5.18
C GLU A 109 -7.44 -8.39 -4.18
N ASN A 110 -6.91 -8.20 -2.97
CA ASN A 110 -7.50 -7.28 -2.00
C ASN A 110 -7.42 -5.82 -2.49
N LEU A 111 -6.30 -5.43 -3.14
CA LEU A 111 -6.17 -4.13 -3.79
C LEU A 111 -7.22 -3.96 -4.90
N ARG A 112 -7.39 -4.95 -5.78
CA ARG A 112 -8.43 -4.94 -6.82
C ARG A 112 -9.83 -4.73 -6.22
N ARG A 113 -10.17 -5.46 -5.16
CA ARG A 113 -11.48 -5.35 -4.48
C ARG A 113 -11.65 -4.00 -3.79
N ALA A 114 -10.61 -3.47 -3.16
CA ALA A 114 -10.64 -2.16 -2.52
C ALA A 114 -10.84 -1.04 -3.56
N VAL A 115 -10.10 -1.08 -4.68
CA VAL A 115 -10.24 -0.12 -5.78
C VAL A 115 -11.65 -0.18 -6.38
N GLN A 116 -12.16 -1.38 -6.66
CA GLN A 116 -13.53 -1.55 -7.17
C GLN A 116 -14.57 -0.99 -6.19
N ALA A 117 -14.41 -1.27 -4.90
CA ALA A 117 -15.34 -0.77 -3.88
C ALA A 117 -15.33 0.76 -3.78
N ILE A 118 -14.16 1.39 -3.89
CA ILE A 118 -14.06 2.86 -3.95
C ILE A 118 -14.70 3.39 -5.23
N ALA A 119 -14.48 2.74 -6.38
CA ALA A 119 -15.10 3.12 -7.64
C ALA A 119 -16.64 3.03 -7.59
N ASP A 120 -17.18 2.00 -6.93
CA ASP A 120 -18.63 1.80 -6.76
C ASP A 120 -19.26 2.80 -5.78
N ARG A 121 -18.48 3.37 -4.88
CA ARG A 121 -18.94 4.31 -3.84
C ARG A 121 -18.73 5.77 -4.20
N SER A 122 -17.69 6.08 -4.99
CA SER A 122 -17.34 7.45 -5.39
C SER A 122 -18.05 7.88 -6.67
N GLY A 123 -18.40 9.17 -6.74
CA GLY A 123 -18.92 9.85 -7.94
C GLY A 123 -17.79 10.36 -8.87
N PRO A 124 -18.11 10.84 -10.07
CA PRO A 124 -17.13 11.43 -10.98
C PRO A 124 -16.51 12.75 -10.45
N GLU A 125 -17.20 13.41 -9.53
CA GLU A 125 -16.78 14.62 -8.84
C GLU A 125 -15.80 14.37 -7.70
N ASP A 126 -15.64 13.11 -7.26
CA ASP A 126 -14.79 12.77 -6.13
C ASP A 126 -13.32 12.64 -6.52
N LEU A 127 -12.46 12.76 -5.53
CA LEU A 127 -11.04 12.52 -5.66
C LEU A 127 -10.62 11.29 -4.85
N VAL A 128 -9.73 10.48 -5.42
CA VAL A 128 -9.19 9.30 -4.74
C VAL A 128 -7.71 9.51 -4.45
N PHE A 129 -7.34 9.46 -3.17
CA PHE A 129 -5.93 9.50 -2.74
C PHE A 129 -5.44 8.08 -2.45
N ILE A 130 -4.40 7.66 -3.15
CA ILE A 130 -3.82 6.32 -3.06
C ILE A 130 -2.38 6.45 -2.58
N TYR A 131 -2.06 5.86 -1.45
CA TYR A 131 -0.71 5.80 -0.92
C TYR A 131 -0.22 4.37 -0.83
N LEU A 132 0.92 4.09 -1.47
CA LEU A 132 1.55 2.77 -1.50
C LEU A 132 2.96 2.88 -0.93
N THR A 133 3.27 2.12 0.11
CA THR A 133 4.60 2.10 0.73
C THR A 133 5.11 0.68 0.89
N SER A 134 6.31 0.40 0.43
CA SER A 134 6.99 -0.90 0.50
C SER A 134 8.42 -0.81 -0.05
N HIS A 135 9.10 -1.94 -0.13
CA HIS A 135 10.27 -2.06 -0.99
C HIS A 135 9.90 -2.02 -2.48
N GLY A 136 10.83 -1.60 -3.31
CA GLY A 136 10.69 -1.58 -4.76
C GLY A 136 11.87 -2.24 -5.46
N SER A 137 11.63 -2.82 -6.65
CA SER A 137 12.64 -3.48 -7.47
C SER A 137 13.08 -2.64 -8.67
N ARG A 138 14.23 -2.99 -9.29
CA ARG A 138 14.72 -2.37 -10.53
C ARG A 138 13.82 -2.64 -11.74
N SER A 139 12.95 -3.65 -11.65
CA SER A 139 11.91 -3.95 -12.63
C SER A 139 10.62 -3.18 -12.41
N HIS A 140 10.63 -2.20 -11.49
CA HIS A 140 9.49 -1.37 -11.14
C HIS A 140 8.30 -2.18 -10.64
N GLU A 141 8.58 -3.04 -9.66
CA GLU A 141 7.59 -3.82 -8.93
C GLU A 141 7.59 -3.40 -7.47
N LEU A 142 6.41 -3.19 -6.92
CA LEU A 142 6.23 -2.96 -5.49
C LEU A 142 6.19 -4.32 -4.79
N ASN A 143 7.03 -4.52 -3.79
CA ASN A 143 7.08 -5.76 -3.04
C ASN A 143 5.82 -5.96 -2.21
N LEU A 144 5.25 -7.15 -2.29
CA LEU A 144 4.16 -7.61 -1.43
C LEU A 144 4.63 -8.85 -0.68
N ASP A 145 5.02 -8.69 0.56
CA ASP A 145 5.55 -9.76 1.41
C ASP A 145 4.77 -9.85 2.73
N GLN A 146 4.23 -11.03 3.00
CA GLN A 146 3.67 -11.37 4.31
C GLN A 146 4.42 -12.58 4.83
N PRO A 147 5.05 -12.53 6.00
CA PRO A 147 5.76 -13.68 6.56
C PRO A 147 4.95 -14.96 6.51
N ARG A 148 5.57 -16.02 6.01
CA ARG A 148 4.97 -17.36 5.81
C ARG A 148 3.97 -17.48 4.64
N LEU A 149 3.72 -16.42 3.85
CA LEU A 149 2.93 -16.49 2.62
C LEU A 149 3.81 -16.17 1.40
N GLN A 150 3.49 -16.78 0.26
CA GLN A 150 4.08 -16.41 -1.03
C GLN A 150 3.10 -15.50 -1.77
N LEU A 151 3.40 -14.21 -1.80
CA LEU A 151 2.66 -13.22 -2.55
C LEU A 151 3.46 -12.83 -3.80
N ALA A 152 2.74 -12.46 -4.87
CA ALA A 152 3.38 -11.91 -6.05
C ALA A 152 3.53 -10.40 -5.92
N ASP A 153 4.72 -9.87 -6.21
CA ASP A 153 4.98 -8.43 -6.26
C ASP A 153 4.07 -7.75 -7.29
N LEU A 154 3.87 -6.44 -7.15
CA LEU A 154 2.96 -5.64 -7.95
C LEU A 154 3.73 -4.81 -8.98
N PRO A 155 3.82 -5.24 -10.27
CA PRO A 155 4.40 -4.45 -11.34
C PRO A 155 3.61 -3.17 -11.63
N ALA A 156 4.28 -2.16 -12.18
CA ALA A 156 3.68 -0.88 -12.56
C ALA A 156 2.49 -1.04 -13.52
N GLU A 157 2.61 -1.89 -14.54
CA GLU A 157 1.56 -2.16 -15.52
C GLU A 157 0.36 -2.87 -14.92
N ASP A 158 0.57 -3.73 -13.91
CA ASP A 158 -0.52 -4.40 -13.23
C ASP A 158 -1.22 -3.45 -12.26
N LEU A 159 -0.48 -2.54 -11.59
CA LEU A 159 -1.11 -1.47 -10.81
C LEU A 159 -1.98 -0.57 -11.71
N ALA A 160 -1.50 -0.19 -12.90
CA ALA A 160 -2.29 0.60 -13.85
C ALA A 160 -3.63 -0.09 -14.20
N LYS A 161 -3.62 -1.38 -14.50
CA LYS A 161 -4.84 -2.17 -14.76
C LYS A 161 -5.75 -2.24 -13.53
N LEU A 162 -5.18 -2.39 -12.34
CA LEU A 162 -5.98 -2.42 -11.10
C LEU A 162 -6.68 -1.10 -10.82
N LEU A 163 -6.13 0.02 -11.31
CA LEU A 163 -6.73 1.35 -11.16
C LEU A 163 -7.72 1.73 -12.26
N GLU A 164 -7.90 0.91 -13.33
CA GLU A 164 -8.86 1.17 -14.40
C GLU A 164 -10.29 1.48 -13.93
N PRO A 165 -10.86 0.85 -12.87
CA PRO A 165 -12.19 1.23 -12.37
C PRO A 165 -12.29 2.69 -11.91
N LEU A 166 -11.17 3.34 -11.62
CA LEU A 166 -11.07 4.75 -11.24
C LEU A 166 -10.67 5.67 -12.39
N ALA A 167 -10.69 5.22 -13.66
CA ALA A 167 -10.21 6.00 -14.80
C ALA A 167 -10.92 7.35 -14.94
N GLU A 168 -12.21 7.43 -14.60
CA GLU A 168 -12.98 8.67 -14.65
C GLU A 168 -12.85 9.57 -13.42
N ARG A 169 -12.13 9.15 -12.38
CA ARG A 169 -11.90 9.91 -11.14
C ARG A 169 -10.58 10.68 -11.20
N HIS A 170 -10.55 11.87 -10.60
CA HIS A 170 -9.27 12.49 -10.28
C HIS A 170 -8.57 11.69 -9.19
N LYS A 171 -7.27 11.42 -9.39
CA LYS A 171 -6.48 10.59 -8.48
C LYS A 171 -5.18 11.27 -8.09
N VAL A 172 -4.81 11.13 -6.82
CA VAL A 172 -3.45 11.36 -6.34
C VAL A 172 -2.87 10.01 -5.97
N VAL A 173 -1.80 9.60 -6.63
CA VAL A 173 -1.11 8.34 -6.34
C VAL A 173 0.30 8.65 -5.86
N VAL A 174 0.61 8.26 -4.64
CA VAL A 174 1.92 8.44 -4.02
C VAL A 174 2.55 7.07 -3.79
N ILE A 175 3.77 6.87 -4.30
CA ILE A 175 4.49 5.59 -4.19
C ILE A 175 5.81 5.83 -3.46
N SER A 176 5.89 5.36 -2.20
CA SER A 176 7.08 5.40 -1.38
C SER A 176 7.83 4.06 -1.48
N ALA A 177 8.72 3.95 -2.45
CA ALA A 177 9.52 2.76 -2.71
C ALA A 177 10.80 3.10 -3.48
N CYS A 178 11.80 2.24 -3.42
CA CYS A 178 12.94 2.28 -4.33
C CYS A 178 12.47 2.15 -5.79
N TYR A 179 13.13 2.83 -6.72
CA TYR A 179 12.85 2.78 -8.17
C TYR A 179 11.40 3.19 -8.55
N SER A 180 10.69 3.86 -7.65
CA SER A 180 9.26 4.18 -7.81
C SER A 180 8.95 5.12 -8.97
N GLY A 181 9.89 5.94 -9.45
CA GLY A 181 9.74 6.74 -10.67
C GLY A 181 9.43 5.93 -11.91
N GLY A 182 9.76 4.63 -11.92
CA GLY A 182 9.41 3.71 -13.00
C GLY A 182 7.91 3.39 -13.11
N PHE A 183 7.12 3.75 -12.11
CA PHE A 183 5.65 3.63 -12.17
C PHE A 183 5.00 4.76 -12.98
N ILE A 184 5.67 5.91 -13.11
CA ILE A 184 5.09 7.09 -13.79
C ILE A 184 4.68 6.78 -15.25
N PRO A 185 5.49 6.11 -16.10
CA PRO A 185 5.09 5.85 -17.47
C PRO A 185 3.81 5.04 -17.63
N ALA A 186 3.55 4.09 -16.72
CA ALA A 186 2.38 3.21 -16.76
C ALA A 186 1.11 3.86 -16.17
N LEU A 187 1.27 4.83 -15.25
CA LEU A 187 0.17 5.40 -14.48
C LEU A 187 -0.22 6.82 -14.91
N LYS A 188 0.65 7.53 -15.65
CA LYS A 188 0.41 8.94 -15.98
C LYS A 188 -0.75 9.09 -16.96
N ASP A 189 -1.72 9.91 -16.60
CA ASP A 189 -2.79 10.41 -17.44
C ASP A 189 -3.20 11.83 -16.98
N ASP A 190 -4.20 12.44 -17.62
CA ASP A 190 -4.63 13.81 -17.31
C ASP A 190 -5.46 13.91 -16.01
N LYS A 191 -5.89 12.78 -15.44
CA LYS A 191 -6.67 12.68 -14.19
C LYS A 191 -5.87 12.10 -13.03
N THR A 192 -4.57 11.82 -13.22
CA THR A 192 -3.71 11.20 -12.21
C THR A 192 -2.50 12.07 -11.89
N LEU A 193 -2.44 12.58 -10.66
CA LEU A 193 -1.23 13.17 -10.10
C LEU A 193 -0.40 12.06 -9.46
N LEU A 194 0.89 12.00 -9.78
CA LEU A 194 1.81 11.00 -9.29
C LEU A 194 2.95 11.66 -8.51
N MET A 195 3.26 11.13 -7.33
CA MET A 195 4.47 11.45 -6.58
C MET A 195 5.22 10.16 -6.27
N THR A 196 6.52 10.13 -6.47
CA THR A 196 7.35 8.95 -6.21
C THR A 196 8.57 9.31 -5.37
N ALA A 197 8.95 8.40 -4.46
CA ALA A 197 10.03 8.62 -3.51
C ALA A 197 11.42 8.63 -4.15
N ALA A 198 11.56 8.07 -5.36
CA ALA A 198 12.83 7.98 -6.05
C ALA A 198 12.64 8.04 -7.57
N ARG A 199 13.70 8.42 -8.28
CA ARG A 199 13.80 8.26 -9.73
C ARG A 199 13.78 6.77 -10.11
N ALA A 200 13.44 6.47 -11.37
CA ALA A 200 13.27 5.10 -11.87
C ALA A 200 14.52 4.20 -11.71
N ASP A 201 15.71 4.79 -11.61
CA ASP A 201 16.99 4.08 -11.47
C ASP A 201 17.66 4.29 -10.10
N ARG A 202 16.94 4.86 -9.12
CA ARG A 202 17.46 5.18 -7.79
C ARG A 202 16.72 4.43 -6.68
N VAL A 203 17.43 4.22 -5.57
CA VAL A 203 16.84 3.73 -4.32
C VAL A 203 16.29 4.89 -3.49
N SER A 204 15.38 4.60 -2.57
CA SER A 204 14.93 5.49 -1.50
C SER A 204 15.40 4.95 -0.14
N PHE A 205 15.31 5.75 0.93
CA PHE A 205 15.91 5.43 2.22
C PHE A 205 14.91 5.53 3.38
N GLY A 206 15.35 5.08 4.57
CA GLY A 206 14.58 5.15 5.81
C GLY A 206 13.70 3.93 6.11
N CYS A 207 13.78 2.87 5.30
CA CYS A 207 13.03 1.63 5.53
C CYS A 207 13.74 0.70 6.54
N SER A 208 13.92 1.14 7.79
CA SER A 208 14.40 0.30 8.89
C SER A 208 13.26 -0.07 9.84
N GLU A 209 13.43 -1.16 10.61
CA GLU A 209 12.43 -1.59 11.60
C GLU A 209 12.18 -0.55 12.69
N GLU A 210 13.23 0.18 13.08
CA GLU A 210 13.19 1.19 14.13
C GLU A 210 12.64 2.54 13.65
N ALA A 211 12.60 2.78 12.34
CA ALA A 211 12.11 4.03 11.78
C ALA A 211 10.59 4.13 11.87
N ASP A 212 10.08 5.30 12.23
CA ASP A 212 8.64 5.57 12.18
C ASP A 212 8.16 5.83 10.74
N PHE A 213 9.05 6.34 9.89
CA PHE A 213 8.78 6.73 8.51
C PHE A 213 9.97 6.44 7.60
N THR A 214 9.69 6.19 6.33
CA THR A 214 10.68 6.38 5.26
C THR A 214 11.06 7.86 5.14
N TYR A 215 12.18 8.19 4.50
CA TYR A 215 12.58 9.60 4.33
C TYR A 215 11.53 10.40 3.57
N PHE A 216 11.02 9.83 2.48
CA PHE A 216 10.01 10.49 1.66
C PHE A 216 8.65 10.59 2.37
N GLY A 217 8.21 9.51 3.02
CA GLY A 217 6.95 9.51 3.78
C GLY A 217 6.97 10.54 4.91
N ARG A 218 8.07 10.62 5.68
CA ARG A 218 8.26 11.67 6.70
C ARG A 218 8.19 13.06 6.08
N ALA A 219 9.00 13.30 5.05
CA ALA A 219 9.12 14.62 4.44
C ALA A 219 7.79 15.10 3.85
N LEU A 220 7.05 14.22 3.16
CA LEU A 220 5.80 14.59 2.52
C LEU A 220 4.64 14.69 3.53
N PHE A 221 4.41 13.65 4.34
CA PHE A 221 3.19 13.55 5.16
C PHE A 221 3.35 14.13 6.57
N ALA A 222 4.48 13.87 7.24
CA ALA A 222 4.67 14.33 8.60
C ALA A 222 5.24 15.76 8.69
N GLU A 223 5.79 16.31 7.61
CA GLU A 223 6.42 17.64 7.60
C GLU A 223 5.76 18.59 6.60
N ALA A 224 5.84 18.33 5.28
CA ALA A 224 5.39 19.27 4.27
C ALA A 224 3.87 19.45 4.28
N LEU A 225 3.10 18.36 4.27
CA LEU A 225 1.63 18.41 4.33
C LEU A 225 1.09 18.90 5.69
N GLN A 226 1.92 19.06 6.71
CA GLN A 226 1.54 19.78 7.95
C GLN A 226 1.64 21.30 7.78
N GLN A 227 2.51 21.77 6.88
CA GLN A 227 2.78 23.19 6.65
C GLN A 227 1.89 23.78 5.55
N THR A 228 1.62 22.99 4.51
CA THR A 228 0.80 23.41 3.37
C THR A 228 -0.18 22.33 2.97
N GLY A 229 -1.28 22.72 2.35
CA GLY A 229 -2.16 21.75 1.72
C GLY A 229 -2.08 21.79 0.20
N ASP A 230 -1.22 22.62 -0.37
CA ASP A 230 -0.91 22.59 -1.80
C ASP A 230 0.01 21.41 -2.09
N LEU A 231 -0.42 20.50 -2.97
CA LEU A 231 0.31 19.26 -3.26
C LEU A 231 1.64 19.51 -3.97
N GLN A 232 1.70 20.50 -4.84
CA GLN A 232 2.95 20.82 -5.56
C GLN A 232 3.96 21.43 -4.61
N GLN A 233 3.55 22.40 -3.81
CA GLN A 233 4.40 23.00 -2.78
C GLN A 233 4.85 21.96 -1.75
N ALA A 234 3.95 21.07 -1.31
CA ALA A 234 4.29 19.99 -0.38
C ALA A 234 5.37 19.05 -0.97
N PHE A 235 5.26 18.71 -2.25
CA PHE A 235 6.25 17.88 -2.93
C PHE A 235 7.61 18.58 -3.04
N GLU A 236 7.65 19.89 -3.35
CA GLU A 236 8.89 20.67 -3.42
C GLU A 236 9.59 20.70 -2.05
N LEU A 237 8.85 21.01 -0.96
CA LEU A 237 9.37 20.97 0.40
C LEU A 237 9.86 19.58 0.79
N ALA A 238 9.10 18.54 0.46
CA ALA A 238 9.47 17.16 0.76
C ALA A 238 10.75 16.73 0.02
N SER A 239 10.87 17.08 -1.27
CA SER A 239 12.05 16.76 -2.07
C SER A 239 13.30 17.42 -1.53
N GLN A 240 13.20 18.67 -1.08
CA GLN A 240 14.31 19.37 -0.43
C GLN A 240 14.70 18.68 0.89
N ALA A 241 13.73 18.38 1.74
CA ALA A 241 13.98 17.73 3.03
C ALA A 241 14.58 16.31 2.88
N VAL A 242 14.17 15.56 1.84
CA VAL A 242 14.78 14.27 1.49
C VAL A 242 16.24 14.46 1.09
N ALA A 243 16.54 15.39 0.18
CA ALA A 243 17.90 15.64 -0.29
C ALA A 243 18.83 16.06 0.87
N GLU A 244 18.36 16.91 1.79
CA GLU A 244 19.12 17.33 2.97
C GLU A 244 19.45 16.15 3.90
N ARG A 245 18.50 15.23 4.14
CA ARG A 245 18.73 14.01 4.95
C ARG A 245 19.70 13.06 4.28
N GLU A 246 19.51 12.79 2.99
CA GLU A 246 20.38 11.92 2.22
C GLU A 246 21.83 12.44 2.22
N GLN A 247 22.01 13.76 2.05
CA GLN A 247 23.31 14.39 2.11
C GLN A 247 23.93 14.28 3.53
N ALA A 248 23.14 14.49 4.57
CA ALA A 248 23.61 14.41 5.95
C ALA A 248 24.06 13.00 6.34
N ASP A 249 23.37 11.99 5.81
CA ASP A 249 23.64 10.57 6.07
C ASP A 249 24.62 9.95 5.05
N GLY A 250 25.09 10.73 4.07
CA GLY A 250 26.06 10.29 3.08
C GLY A 250 25.51 9.34 2.03
N PHE A 251 24.23 9.41 1.75
CA PHE A 251 23.57 8.61 0.71
C PHE A 251 23.61 9.28 -0.67
N GLU A 252 23.53 8.45 -1.71
CA GLU A 252 23.29 8.96 -3.07
C GLU A 252 21.84 9.49 -3.19
N PRO A 253 21.62 10.61 -3.89
CA PRO A 253 20.29 11.20 -4.00
C PRO A 253 19.26 10.24 -4.60
N SER A 254 18.10 10.11 -3.96
CA SER A 254 16.96 9.34 -4.47
C SER A 254 16.24 10.07 -5.60
N GLU A 255 16.25 11.40 -5.60
CA GLU A 255 15.62 12.26 -6.58
C GLU A 255 14.11 12.00 -6.75
N PRO A 256 13.26 12.35 -5.78
CA PRO A 256 11.81 12.19 -5.89
C PRO A 256 11.25 12.81 -7.17
N GLN A 257 10.19 12.21 -7.74
CA GLN A 257 9.62 12.65 -9.01
C GLN A 257 8.13 12.98 -8.85
N ILE A 258 7.65 13.95 -9.64
CA ILE A 258 6.24 14.32 -9.70
C ILE A 258 5.75 14.40 -11.15
N TRP A 259 4.53 13.94 -11.38
CA TRP A 259 3.69 14.21 -12.54
C TRP A 259 2.40 14.84 -12.03
N ALA A 260 2.15 16.11 -12.34
CA ALA A 260 1.06 16.89 -11.75
C ALA A 260 0.23 17.61 -12.81
N PRO A 261 -0.80 16.98 -13.37
CA PRO A 261 -1.76 17.64 -14.27
C PRO A 261 -2.50 18.76 -13.55
N ALA A 262 -2.63 19.91 -14.22
CA ALA A 262 -3.30 21.08 -13.67
C ALA A 262 -4.75 20.76 -13.20
N ALA A 263 -5.48 19.94 -13.97
CA ALA A 263 -6.84 19.55 -13.62
C ALA A 263 -6.96 18.83 -12.26
N VAL A 264 -5.97 17.99 -11.90
CA VAL A 264 -5.97 17.31 -10.60
C VAL A 264 -5.64 18.27 -9.47
N LEU A 265 -4.67 19.18 -9.69
CA LEU A 265 -4.32 20.20 -8.71
C LEU A 265 -5.48 21.17 -8.45
N GLU A 266 -6.16 21.61 -9.51
CA GLU A 266 -7.35 22.46 -9.41
C GLU A 266 -8.47 21.77 -8.64
N HIS A 267 -8.74 20.49 -8.94
CA HIS A 267 -9.76 19.70 -8.27
C HIS A 267 -9.44 19.50 -6.77
N TRP A 268 -8.19 19.15 -6.45
CA TRP A 268 -7.72 19.03 -5.07
C TRP A 268 -7.90 20.34 -4.28
N ASN A 269 -7.52 21.48 -4.89
CA ASN A 269 -7.63 22.77 -4.25
C ASN A 269 -9.09 23.19 -4.04
N ALA A 270 -9.98 22.90 -5.00
CA ALA A 270 -11.40 23.17 -4.88
C ALA A 270 -12.06 22.35 -3.76
N LEU A 271 -11.74 21.06 -3.67
CA LEU A 271 -12.22 20.19 -2.58
C LEU A 271 -11.84 20.75 -1.21
N ARG A 272 -10.59 21.17 -1.02
CA ARG A 272 -10.12 21.74 0.24
C ARG A 272 -10.73 23.08 0.63
N GLN A 273 -11.05 23.93 -0.35
CA GLN A 273 -11.74 25.18 -0.10
C GLN A 273 -13.17 24.94 0.41
N ALA A 274 -13.87 23.98 -0.19
CA ALA A 274 -15.21 23.59 0.23
C ALA A 274 -15.24 23.07 1.69
N ASP A 275 -14.22 22.28 2.10
CA ASP A 275 -14.09 21.79 3.48
C ASP A 275 -13.82 22.91 4.49
N SER A 276 -13.07 23.94 4.10
CA SER A 276 -12.75 25.08 4.98
C SER A 276 -13.93 26.04 5.18
N GLU A 277 -14.92 26.02 4.29
CA GLU A 277 -16.14 26.84 4.35
C GLU A 277 -17.33 26.11 4.98
N ALA A 278 -17.19 24.81 5.29
CA ALA A 278 -18.22 24.06 6.01
C ALA A 278 -18.29 24.51 7.47
N PRO A 279 -19.50 24.84 8.01
CA PRO A 279 -19.69 25.43 9.33
C PRO A 279 -19.34 24.48 10.48
#